data_ff22550ffd8e1e684818661594e4c3c3
#
_entry.id   ff22550ffd8e1e684818661594e4c3c3
#
_cell.length_a   1.000
_cell.length_b   1.000
_cell.length_c   1.000
_cell.angle_alpha   90.00
_cell.angle_beta   90.00
_cell.angle_gamma   90.00
#
_symmetry.space_group_name_H-M   'P 1'
#
loop_
_entity.id
_entity.type
_entity.pdbx_description
1 polymer ?
#
loop_
_entity_poly.entity_id
_entity_poly.type
_entity_poly.pdbx_seq_one_letter_code
_entity_poly.pdbx_strand_id
1 'polypeptide(L)'
;MRTAILVVCAACLFPQAIVAGEYKEVVSSYDNDFYKIDSKAILIRTENCLEDVQAQEVLITMNGRAGEMTFSESENICPILAVYGTSGYRVGNYRVDITREEENWYNIFGQDIYIRTDNCLIYATEQEGLLSVSTVGKGGSGSLHFEGEACRVIGLYKPMEL
;
A
#
# COMPACT_ATOMS: atom_id res chain seq x y z
N MET A 1 -56.74 7.13 35.32
CA MET A 1 -56.24 6.53 34.08
C MET A 1 -55.25 7.51 33.45
N ARG A 2 -53.94 7.21 33.47
CA ARG A 2 -52.89 8.04 32.83
C ARG A 2 -52.40 7.32 31.57
N THR A 3 -52.71 7.90 30.44
CA THR A 3 -52.29 7.37 29.12
C THR A 3 -50.86 7.79 28.85
N ALA A 4 -49.90 6.84 28.77
CA ALA A 4 -48.54 7.07 28.38
C ALA A 4 -48.44 7.07 26.84
N ILE A 5 -48.00 8.18 26.27
CA ILE A 5 -47.72 8.29 24.84
C ILE A 5 -46.28 7.84 24.62
N LEU A 6 -46.10 6.73 23.89
CA LEU A 6 -44.81 6.23 23.44
C LEU A 6 -44.39 7.00 22.20
N VAL A 7 -43.39 7.86 22.32
CA VAL A 7 -42.74 8.51 21.17
C VAL A 7 -41.69 7.58 20.58
N VAL A 8 -41.97 6.97 19.46
CA VAL A 8 -41.01 6.17 18.68
C VAL A 8 -40.16 7.13 17.88
N CYS A 9 -38.90 7.34 18.31
CA CYS A 9 -37.90 8.04 17.53
C CYS A 9 -37.43 7.13 16.38
N ALA A 10 -37.90 7.38 15.17
CA ALA A 10 -37.35 6.78 13.95
C ALA A 10 -35.98 7.37 13.69
N ALA A 11 -34.91 6.62 14.04
CA ALA A 11 -33.55 6.95 13.67
C ALA A 11 -33.41 6.86 12.15
N CYS A 12 -33.37 8.00 11.46
CA CYS A 12 -33.05 8.10 10.04
C CYS A 12 -31.60 7.65 9.84
N LEU A 13 -31.40 6.42 9.40
CA LEU A 13 -30.14 5.95 8.84
C LEU A 13 -29.93 6.67 7.49
N PHE A 14 -29.26 7.80 7.51
CA PHE A 14 -28.75 8.41 6.29
C PHE A 14 -27.60 7.55 5.78
N PRO A 15 -27.66 7.00 4.56
CA PRO A 15 -26.49 6.39 3.94
C PRO A 15 -25.41 7.49 3.81
N GLN A 16 -24.28 7.30 4.44
CA GLN A 16 -23.14 8.17 4.21
C GLN A 16 -22.72 7.94 2.75
N ALA A 17 -22.88 8.95 1.92
CA ALA A 17 -22.35 8.94 0.57
C ALA A 17 -20.82 8.89 0.71
N ILE A 18 -20.20 7.80 0.26
CA ILE A 18 -18.76 7.70 0.11
C ILE A 18 -18.39 8.68 -0.99
N VAL A 19 -17.72 9.75 -0.65
CA VAL A 19 -17.25 10.75 -1.61
C VAL A 19 -16.05 10.13 -2.32
N ALA A 20 -16.17 9.85 -3.61
CA ALA A 20 -15.04 9.45 -4.43
C ALA A 20 -14.03 10.61 -4.48
N GLY A 21 -12.77 10.35 -4.15
CA GLY A 21 -11.69 11.32 -4.29
C GLY A 21 -11.10 11.25 -5.70
N GLU A 22 -10.89 12.42 -6.31
CA GLU A 22 -10.17 12.54 -7.58
C GLU A 22 -8.84 13.25 -7.35
N TYR A 23 -7.75 12.69 -7.87
CA TYR A 23 -6.39 13.20 -7.70
C TYR A 23 -5.68 13.23 -9.06
N LYS A 24 -5.07 14.35 -9.39
CA LYS A 24 -4.16 14.47 -10.54
C LYS A 24 -2.75 14.35 -10.02
N GLU A 25 -2.03 13.35 -10.50
CA GLU A 25 -0.67 13.04 -10.05
C GLU A 25 0.23 12.74 -11.26
N VAL A 26 1.53 12.77 -11.01
CA VAL A 26 2.54 12.31 -11.96
C VAL A 26 3.14 11.04 -11.42
N VAL A 27 3.13 9.99 -12.24
CA VAL A 27 3.60 8.66 -11.86
C VAL A 27 4.68 8.14 -12.78
N SER A 28 5.53 7.29 -12.23
CA SER A 28 6.49 6.48 -12.97
C SER A 28 6.31 5.02 -12.60
N SER A 29 6.53 4.13 -13.57
CA SER A 29 6.59 2.68 -13.31
C SER A 29 7.69 2.39 -12.30
N TYR A 30 7.38 1.56 -11.32
CA TYR A 30 8.31 1.20 -10.26
C TYR A 30 8.71 -0.27 -10.33
N ASP A 31 7.76 -1.12 -10.65
CA ASP A 31 7.87 -2.57 -10.85
C ASP A 31 6.60 -3.05 -11.55
N ASN A 32 6.49 -4.35 -11.87
CA ASN A 32 5.25 -4.92 -12.40
C ASN A 32 4.06 -4.48 -11.56
N ASP A 33 3.02 -3.97 -12.17
CA ASP A 33 1.80 -3.50 -11.52
C ASP A 33 1.97 -2.45 -10.38
N PHE A 34 3.18 -1.92 -10.18
CA PHE A 34 3.44 -0.87 -9.21
C PHE A 34 3.88 0.44 -9.86
N TYR A 35 3.25 1.51 -9.44
CA TYR A 35 3.55 2.88 -9.85
C TYR A 35 3.89 3.74 -8.64
N LYS A 36 4.89 4.57 -8.79
CA LYS A 36 5.28 5.53 -7.77
C LYS A 36 4.75 6.90 -8.13
N ILE A 37 4.13 7.60 -7.18
CA ILE A 37 3.86 9.03 -7.32
C ILE A 37 5.18 9.78 -7.14
N ASP A 38 5.65 10.47 -8.19
CA ASP A 38 7.01 11.02 -8.25
C ASP A 38 7.28 12.07 -7.18
N SER A 39 6.30 12.89 -6.84
CA SER A 39 6.41 13.93 -5.81
C SER A 39 6.29 13.41 -4.37
N LYS A 40 5.87 12.15 -4.20
CA LYS A 40 5.49 11.57 -2.90
C LYS A 40 6.17 10.20 -2.69
N ALA A 41 6.32 9.80 -1.44
CA ALA A 41 6.75 8.45 -1.10
C ALA A 41 5.53 7.49 -1.02
N ILE A 42 4.76 7.47 -2.11
CA ILE A 42 3.53 6.68 -2.24
C ILE A 42 3.71 5.72 -3.42
N LEU A 43 3.34 4.47 -3.21
CA LEU A 43 3.22 3.45 -4.25
C LEU A 43 1.75 3.10 -4.48
N ILE A 44 1.39 2.93 -5.74
CA ILE A 44 0.08 2.46 -6.18
C ILE A 44 0.28 1.08 -6.75
N ARG A 45 -0.46 0.10 -6.25
CA ARG A 45 -0.55 -1.24 -6.83
C ARG A 45 -1.80 -1.33 -7.67
N THR A 46 -1.62 -1.76 -8.89
CA THR A 46 -2.70 -1.96 -9.86
C THR A 46 -2.92 -3.44 -10.14
N GLU A 47 -3.92 -3.75 -10.94
CA GLU A 47 -4.19 -5.09 -11.43
C GLU A 47 -4.04 -5.13 -12.96
N ASN A 48 -3.13 -5.98 -13.44
CA ASN A 48 -2.89 -6.20 -14.87
C ASN A 48 -2.64 -4.90 -15.68
N CYS A 49 -1.95 -3.94 -15.09
CA CYS A 49 -1.59 -2.69 -15.72
C CYS A 49 -0.17 -2.77 -16.26
N LEU A 50 -0.03 -2.84 -17.57
CA LEU A 50 1.27 -3.04 -18.25
C LEU A 50 1.83 -1.75 -18.87
N GLU A 51 1.40 -0.58 -18.38
CA GLU A 51 1.92 0.70 -18.84
C GLU A 51 3.32 0.94 -18.27
N ASP A 52 4.32 0.98 -19.14
CA ASP A 52 5.70 1.36 -18.75
C ASP A 52 5.90 2.85 -19.01
N VAL A 53 5.82 3.65 -17.97
CA VAL A 53 5.80 5.10 -18.05
C VAL A 53 6.84 5.74 -17.14
N GLN A 54 7.31 6.92 -17.56
CA GLN A 54 8.14 7.79 -16.74
C GLN A 54 7.54 9.20 -16.71
N ALA A 55 7.29 9.70 -15.50
CA ALA A 55 6.77 11.04 -15.24
C ALA A 55 5.49 11.37 -16.06
N GLN A 56 4.54 10.42 -16.13
CA GLN A 56 3.29 10.61 -16.85
C GLN A 56 2.17 11.10 -15.94
N GLU A 57 1.37 12.04 -16.43
CA GLU A 57 0.19 12.53 -15.73
C GLU A 57 -0.93 11.47 -15.77
N VAL A 58 -1.54 11.27 -14.61
CA VAL A 58 -2.67 10.34 -14.42
C VAL A 58 -3.77 11.01 -13.61
N LEU A 59 -5.00 10.57 -13.86
CA LEU A 59 -6.15 10.83 -13.01
C LEU A 59 -6.40 9.58 -12.15
N ILE A 60 -6.37 9.75 -10.84
CA ILE A 60 -6.66 8.69 -9.87
C ILE A 60 -8.04 8.98 -9.28
N THR A 61 -8.96 8.03 -9.40
CA THR A 61 -10.28 8.09 -8.79
C THR A 61 -10.38 7.02 -7.71
N MET A 62 -10.53 7.40 -6.45
CA MET A 62 -10.59 6.49 -5.32
C MET A 62 -12.01 6.38 -4.76
N ASN A 63 -12.39 5.15 -4.40
CA ASN A 63 -13.59 4.83 -3.65
C ASN A 63 -13.21 3.95 -2.45
N GLY A 64 -12.86 4.58 -1.34
CA GLY A 64 -12.22 3.93 -0.21
C GLY A 64 -10.80 3.46 -0.56
N ARG A 65 -10.51 2.17 -0.40
CA ARG A 65 -9.18 1.58 -0.66
C ARG A 65 -8.98 1.11 -2.10
N ALA A 66 -10.03 1.02 -2.89
CA ALA A 66 -9.99 0.64 -4.29
C ALA A 66 -10.26 1.85 -5.19
N GLY A 67 -9.84 1.78 -6.44
CA GLY A 67 -10.03 2.88 -7.37
C GLY A 67 -9.56 2.53 -8.77
N GLU A 68 -9.40 3.57 -9.57
CA GLU A 68 -8.92 3.48 -10.94
C GLU A 68 -7.88 4.57 -11.20
N MET A 69 -6.89 4.23 -11.99
CA MET A 69 -5.87 5.16 -12.49
C MET A 69 -5.98 5.23 -14.00
N THR A 70 -6.26 6.41 -14.52
CA THR A 70 -6.38 6.68 -15.95
C THR A 70 -5.16 7.45 -16.42
N PHE A 71 -4.45 6.92 -17.40
CA PHE A 71 -3.30 7.57 -18.02
C PHE A 71 -3.75 8.60 -19.06
N SER A 72 -3.23 9.83 -18.95
CA SER A 72 -3.68 10.95 -19.81
C SER A 72 -3.31 10.78 -21.28
N GLU A 73 -2.22 10.06 -21.61
CA GLU A 73 -1.76 9.89 -22.99
C GLU A 73 -2.38 8.69 -23.70
N SER A 74 -2.48 7.55 -23.03
CA SER A 74 -3.01 6.31 -23.61
C SER A 74 -4.50 6.11 -23.37
N GLU A 75 -5.09 6.90 -22.48
CA GLU A 75 -6.48 6.75 -22.00
C GLU A 75 -6.75 5.36 -21.35
N ASN A 76 -5.70 4.58 -21.09
CA ASN A 76 -5.82 3.28 -20.43
C ASN A 76 -6.25 3.47 -18.98
N ILE A 77 -7.14 2.59 -18.53
CA ILE A 77 -7.67 2.57 -17.17
C ILE A 77 -7.13 1.33 -16.46
N CYS A 78 -6.42 1.55 -15.36
CA CYS A 78 -5.86 0.51 -14.54
C CYS A 78 -6.58 0.45 -13.19
N PRO A 79 -7.18 -0.69 -12.82
CA PRO A 79 -7.76 -0.87 -11.48
C PRO A 79 -6.70 -0.74 -10.41
N ILE A 80 -6.98 0.04 -9.36
CA ILE A 80 -6.12 0.18 -8.20
C ILE A 80 -6.55 -0.84 -7.14
N LEU A 81 -5.63 -1.73 -6.76
CA LEU A 81 -5.83 -2.71 -5.70
C LEU A 81 -5.47 -2.16 -4.32
N ALA A 82 -4.42 -1.36 -4.23
CA ALA A 82 -3.96 -0.79 -2.98
C ALA A 82 -3.09 0.45 -3.20
N VAL A 83 -3.06 1.30 -2.20
CA VAL A 83 -2.14 2.44 -2.11
C VAL A 83 -1.31 2.26 -0.85
N TYR A 84 -0.01 2.48 -0.96
CA TYR A 84 0.96 2.28 0.11
C TYR A 84 1.72 3.58 0.39
N GLY A 85 1.72 4.00 1.63
CA GLY A 85 2.61 5.04 2.14
C GLY A 85 3.80 4.44 2.88
N THR A 86 4.76 5.27 3.30
CA THR A 86 5.88 4.81 4.10
C THR A 86 5.43 4.32 5.48
N SER A 87 6.03 3.23 5.96
CA SER A 87 5.82 2.76 7.33
C SER A 87 6.46 3.72 8.35
N GLY A 88 5.96 3.69 9.57
CA GLY A 88 6.53 4.46 10.68
C GLY A 88 7.74 3.80 11.36
N TYR A 89 8.36 2.76 10.78
CA TYR A 89 9.52 2.11 11.36
C TYR A 89 10.68 3.08 11.52
N ARG A 90 11.34 2.98 12.67
CA ARG A 90 12.55 3.76 12.99
C ARG A 90 13.79 2.93 12.71
N VAL A 91 14.95 3.58 12.71
CA VAL A 91 16.26 2.89 12.70
C VAL A 91 16.34 1.95 13.89
N GLY A 92 16.70 0.68 13.65
CA GLY A 92 16.78 -0.34 14.68
C GLY A 92 16.70 -1.75 14.13
N ASN A 93 16.75 -2.71 15.04
CA ASN A 93 16.62 -4.13 14.74
C ASN A 93 15.32 -4.67 15.33
N TYR A 94 14.57 -5.41 14.53
CA TYR A 94 13.24 -5.91 14.87
C TYR A 94 13.16 -7.40 14.55
N ARG A 95 12.71 -8.20 15.51
CA ARG A 95 12.28 -9.56 15.23
C ARG A 95 10.89 -9.50 14.64
N VAL A 96 10.69 -10.14 13.51
CA VAL A 96 9.45 -10.12 12.74
C VAL A 96 9.17 -11.53 12.23
N ASP A 97 7.89 -11.89 12.18
CA ASP A 97 7.44 -13.05 11.43
C ASP A 97 6.99 -12.58 10.06
N ILE A 98 7.54 -13.16 9.01
CA ILE A 98 7.32 -12.72 7.64
C ILE A 98 6.65 -13.78 6.79
N THR A 99 5.82 -13.33 5.89
CA THR A 99 5.22 -14.15 4.82
C THR A 99 5.51 -13.48 3.48
N ARG A 100 5.99 -14.27 2.53
CA ARG A 100 6.18 -13.77 1.16
C ARG A 100 4.83 -13.69 0.45
N GLU A 101 4.44 -12.51 0.04
CA GLU A 101 3.21 -12.28 -0.72
C GLU A 101 3.45 -12.42 -2.22
N GLU A 102 4.52 -11.80 -2.71
CA GLU A 102 4.93 -11.80 -4.12
C GLU A 102 6.45 -11.76 -4.24
N GLU A 103 6.94 -11.74 -5.46
CA GLU A 103 8.35 -11.51 -5.74
C GLU A 103 8.80 -10.19 -5.12
N ASN A 104 9.85 -10.26 -4.28
CA ASN A 104 10.41 -9.12 -3.55
C ASN A 104 9.45 -8.41 -2.55
N TRP A 105 8.26 -8.97 -2.27
CA TRP A 105 7.33 -8.43 -1.29
C TRP A 105 7.06 -9.42 -0.16
N TYR A 106 7.29 -8.96 1.06
CA TYR A 106 7.04 -9.70 2.30
C TYR A 106 6.11 -8.91 3.20
N ASN A 107 5.11 -9.55 3.73
CA ASN A 107 4.26 -8.99 4.79
C ASN A 107 4.84 -9.34 6.15
N ILE A 108 4.79 -8.42 7.11
CA ILE A 108 5.05 -8.74 8.51
C ILE A 108 3.75 -9.29 9.10
N PHE A 109 3.77 -10.57 9.47
CA PHE A 109 2.61 -11.28 9.97
C PHE A 109 1.97 -10.56 11.17
N GLY A 110 0.65 -10.44 11.14
CA GLY A 110 -0.11 -9.74 12.18
C GLY A 110 0.02 -8.21 12.15
N GLN A 111 0.69 -7.64 11.14
CA GLN A 111 0.81 -6.21 10.93
C GLN A 111 0.50 -5.86 9.48
N ASP A 112 -0.12 -4.69 9.26
CA ASP A 112 -0.29 -4.15 7.89
C ASP A 112 0.99 -3.45 7.43
N ILE A 113 2.13 -4.17 7.47
CA ILE A 113 3.44 -3.64 7.06
C ILE A 113 4.02 -4.56 6.02
N TYR A 114 4.49 -3.97 4.93
CA TYR A 114 5.11 -4.65 3.81
C TYR A 114 6.56 -4.25 3.66
N ILE A 115 7.42 -5.25 3.50
CA ILE A 115 8.85 -5.10 3.26
C ILE A 115 9.09 -5.29 1.77
N ARG A 116 9.60 -4.28 1.10
CA ARG A 116 10.09 -4.39 -0.26
C ARG A 116 11.58 -4.72 -0.23
N THR A 117 11.95 -5.77 -0.91
CA THR A 117 13.35 -6.20 -1.05
C THR A 117 13.85 -6.03 -2.48
N ASP A 118 15.13 -6.18 -2.67
CA ASP A 118 15.81 -6.17 -3.96
C ASP A 118 16.39 -7.57 -4.22
N ASN A 119 15.91 -8.23 -5.27
CA ASN A 119 16.34 -9.59 -5.68
C ASN A 119 16.29 -10.65 -4.56
N CYS A 120 15.28 -10.59 -3.70
CA CYS A 120 15.06 -11.59 -2.66
C CYS A 120 13.95 -12.54 -3.08
N LEU A 121 14.32 -13.75 -3.48
CA LEU A 121 13.38 -14.75 -3.98
C LEU A 121 13.09 -15.87 -2.97
N ILE A 122 13.51 -15.71 -1.71
CA ILE A 122 13.40 -16.74 -0.69
C ILE A 122 11.93 -16.86 -0.27
N TYR A 123 11.45 -18.09 -0.24
CA TYR A 123 10.09 -18.36 0.21
C TYR A 123 10.01 -18.23 1.75
N ALA A 124 8.95 -17.61 2.23
CA ALA A 124 8.66 -17.49 3.65
C ALA A 124 7.16 -17.62 3.91
N THR A 125 6.79 -18.36 4.94
CA THR A 125 5.43 -18.45 5.47
C THR A 125 5.52 -18.41 6.98
N GLU A 126 5.12 -17.30 7.59
CA GLU A 126 5.22 -17.05 9.03
C GLU A 126 6.63 -17.37 9.58
N GLN A 127 7.65 -17.03 8.79
CA GLN A 127 9.05 -17.33 9.11
C GLN A 127 9.64 -16.23 9.99
N GLU A 128 10.24 -16.61 11.13
CA GLU A 128 10.97 -15.67 11.97
C GLU A 128 12.19 -15.10 11.23
N GLY A 129 12.32 -13.77 11.26
CA GLY A 129 13.41 -13.05 10.66
C GLY A 129 13.86 -11.86 11.52
N LEU A 130 15.04 -11.33 11.18
CA LEU A 130 15.60 -10.11 11.75
C LEU A 130 15.56 -9.00 10.70
N LEU A 131 14.69 -8.02 10.89
CA LEU A 131 14.63 -6.81 10.08
C LEU A 131 15.54 -5.75 10.70
N SER A 132 16.59 -5.35 10.00
CA SER A 132 17.48 -4.26 10.37
C SER A 132 17.17 -3.03 9.53
N VAL A 133 16.64 -1.97 10.13
CA VAL A 133 16.35 -0.70 9.47
C VAL A 133 17.50 0.24 9.68
N SER A 134 18.15 0.66 8.61
CA SER A 134 19.36 1.52 8.64
C SER A 134 19.06 2.98 8.32
N THR A 135 18.01 3.27 7.52
CA THR A 135 17.58 4.63 7.21
C THR A 135 16.07 4.77 7.29
N VAL A 136 15.60 5.96 7.56
CA VAL A 136 14.18 6.35 7.53
C VAL A 136 13.96 7.46 6.50
N GLY A 137 12.76 7.60 5.98
CA GLY A 137 12.43 8.51 4.89
C GLY A 137 12.38 7.78 3.54
N LYS A 138 11.78 8.38 2.52
CA LYS A 138 11.54 7.81 1.17
C LYS A 138 11.36 6.27 1.11
N GLY A 139 10.72 5.68 2.13
CA GLY A 139 10.47 4.24 2.22
C GLY A 139 11.34 3.46 3.20
N GLY A 140 12.46 4.00 3.67
CA GLY A 140 13.41 3.28 4.54
C GLY A 140 14.29 2.29 3.76
N SER A 141 15.41 1.89 4.35
CA SER A 141 16.27 0.84 3.80
C SER A 141 16.91 0.03 4.90
N GLY A 142 17.43 -1.15 4.58
CA GLY A 142 18.01 -2.03 5.58
C GLY A 142 18.32 -3.41 5.02
N SER A 143 18.25 -4.39 5.91
CA SER A 143 18.37 -5.81 5.54
C SER A 143 17.35 -6.65 6.30
N LEU A 144 16.91 -7.71 5.66
CA LEU A 144 16.06 -8.74 6.23
C LEU A 144 16.81 -10.05 6.22
N HIS A 145 17.04 -10.63 7.39
CA HIS A 145 17.78 -11.88 7.56
C HIS A 145 16.83 -12.97 8.04
N PHE A 146 16.77 -14.08 7.36
CA PHE A 146 16.03 -15.28 7.73
C PHE A 146 16.60 -16.50 6.99
N GLU A 147 16.48 -17.69 7.60
CA GLU A 147 17.00 -18.94 7.04
C GLU A 147 18.49 -18.93 6.63
N GLY A 148 19.29 -18.08 7.27
CA GLY A 148 20.72 -17.94 6.96
C GLY A 148 21.03 -17.05 5.76
N GLU A 149 20.03 -16.50 5.13
CA GLU A 149 20.14 -15.59 3.99
C GLU A 149 19.90 -14.14 4.39
N ALA A 150 20.37 -13.21 3.57
CA ALA A 150 20.22 -11.78 3.77
C ALA A 150 19.64 -11.11 2.52
N CYS A 151 18.50 -10.48 2.68
CA CYS A 151 17.86 -9.70 1.63
C CYS A 151 18.04 -8.21 1.88
N ARG A 152 18.39 -7.46 0.84
CA ARG A 152 18.43 -6.00 0.91
C ARG A 152 17.00 -5.45 0.95
N VAL A 153 16.70 -4.66 1.97
CA VAL A 153 15.43 -3.93 2.08
C VAL A 153 15.57 -2.57 1.39
N ILE A 154 14.66 -2.27 0.48
CA ILE A 154 14.60 -1.01 -0.26
C ILE A 154 13.36 -0.17 0.05
N GLY A 155 12.45 -0.70 0.85
CA GLY A 155 11.28 0.03 1.33
C GLY A 155 10.50 -0.72 2.40
N LEU A 156 9.84 0.06 3.25
CA LEU A 156 8.91 -0.40 4.27
C LEU A 156 7.62 0.41 4.13
N TYR A 157 6.55 -0.26 3.84
CA TYR A 157 5.29 0.35 3.43
C TYR A 157 4.13 -0.10 4.31
N LYS A 158 3.08 0.72 4.35
CA LYS A 158 1.79 0.36 4.94
C LYS A 158 0.66 0.80 4.02
N PRO A 159 -0.45 0.06 3.96
CA PRO A 159 -1.64 0.52 3.25
C PRO A 159 -2.12 1.87 3.78
N MET A 160 -2.60 2.71 2.87
CA MET A 160 -3.18 4.00 3.21
C MET A 160 -4.36 4.31 2.27
N GLU A 161 -5.13 5.30 2.61
CA GLU A 161 -6.10 5.94 1.74
C GLU A 161 -5.50 7.25 1.19
N LEU A 162 -5.79 7.57 -0.07
CA LEU A 162 -5.39 8.83 -0.70
C LEU A 162 -6.32 9.96 -0.27
#